data_5c0d45ac365a90e2e5e86bb7b892ced6
#
_entry.id   5c0d45ac365a90e2e5e86bb7b892ced6
#
_cell.length_a   1.000
_cell.length_b   1.000
_cell.length_c   1.000
_cell.angle_alpha   90.00
_cell.angle_beta   90.00
_cell.angle_gamma   90.00
#
_symmetry.space_group_name_H-M   'P 1'
#
loop_
_entity.id
_entity.type
_entity.pdbx_description
1 polymer ?
#
loop_
_entity_poly.entity_id
_entity_poly.type
_entity_poly.pdbx_seq_one_letter_code
_entity_poly.pdbx_strand_id
1 'polypeptide(L)'
;MVSGELRAQHQFSATEQAVISVPTPGLFTHSNAFEINFTILKDNEYSFPLPVGKAEVVGGQALEITTTKGDAVKAMFAGTVRMARRLEQYGNVVIIRHDNGLETVYARNAQNLVKPGQRVKAGQTVAIVGNDGQKATCYFAFLINGGWINPETILEVKSHKLRRQVVQCRKSGNHVVLTVTKEEKQAKLTLDPDDVEEDPLLKSATFKLDLSKIEQEHWSYPLPGAHVISPYGRRGRKTHSGVDIKTKANDEVLAAFDGVVVQSGPYFAYGNYIVIRHAYGFSTCYSHQSKNTVRVGQKVKAGQVIGYTGQTGRATTPHLHFELRFKNRTINPSTFFDHANYKLKANVLTLGRNGSIK
;
A
#
# COMPACT_ATOMS: atom_id res chain seq x y z
N MET A 1 -38.79 10.61 -18.44
CA MET A 1 -38.92 9.27 -17.82
C MET A 1 -37.60 8.99 -17.12
N VAL A 2 -37.59 9.06 -15.80
CA VAL A 2 -36.41 8.87 -14.94
C VAL A 2 -36.39 7.39 -14.58
N SER A 3 -35.45 6.64 -15.14
CA SER A 3 -35.19 5.25 -14.75
C SER A 3 -34.42 5.25 -13.43
N GLY A 4 -35.15 5.14 -12.32
CA GLY A 4 -34.58 4.87 -11.01
C GLY A 4 -34.16 3.40 -10.94
N GLU A 5 -32.86 3.13 -11.00
CA GLU A 5 -32.32 1.84 -10.58
C GLU A 5 -32.54 1.68 -9.07
N LEU A 6 -33.54 0.87 -8.70
CA LEU A 6 -33.66 0.33 -7.35
C LEU A 6 -32.46 -0.57 -7.09
N ARG A 7 -31.43 -0.05 -6.37
CA ARG A 7 -30.44 -0.90 -5.71
C ARG A 7 -31.18 -1.82 -4.77
N ALA A 8 -31.13 -3.13 -5.04
CA ALA A 8 -31.68 -4.16 -4.16
C ALA A 8 -31.15 -3.92 -2.73
N GLN A 9 -32.03 -3.53 -1.81
CA GLN A 9 -31.73 -3.50 -0.38
C GLN A 9 -31.42 -4.95 0.00
N HIS A 10 -30.22 -5.22 0.50
CA HIS A 10 -29.87 -6.52 1.08
C HIS A 10 -30.78 -6.75 2.29
N GLN A 11 -31.81 -7.51 2.07
CA GLN A 11 -32.74 -7.88 3.14
C GLN A 11 -32.16 -9.07 3.89
N PHE A 12 -31.73 -8.86 5.13
CA PHE A 12 -31.28 -9.95 6.00
C PHE A 12 -32.48 -10.84 6.38
N SER A 13 -32.30 -12.17 6.38
CA SER A 13 -33.30 -13.12 6.80
C SER A 13 -33.66 -12.93 8.27
N ALA A 14 -34.81 -13.46 8.67
CA ALA A 14 -35.26 -13.42 10.08
C ALA A 14 -34.22 -14.07 11.02
N THR A 15 -33.60 -15.17 10.61
CA THR A 15 -32.54 -15.85 11.37
C THR A 15 -31.33 -14.95 11.54
N GLU A 16 -30.87 -14.30 10.48
CA GLU A 16 -29.73 -13.37 10.55
C GLU A 16 -30.00 -12.18 11.48
N GLN A 17 -31.26 -11.76 11.60
CA GLN A 17 -31.65 -10.67 12.50
C GLN A 17 -31.94 -11.15 13.94
N ALA A 18 -32.03 -12.45 14.19
CA ALA A 18 -32.39 -13.02 15.50
C ALA A 18 -31.16 -13.54 16.28
N VAL A 19 -30.11 -13.99 15.60
CA VAL A 19 -28.97 -14.70 16.22
C VAL A 19 -27.66 -13.96 15.94
N ILE A 20 -26.80 -13.81 16.97
CA ILE A 20 -25.50 -13.16 16.79
C ILE A 20 -24.59 -14.00 15.89
N SER A 21 -24.37 -15.25 16.27
CA SER A 21 -23.49 -16.18 15.56
C SER A 21 -24.29 -16.95 14.50
N VAL A 22 -24.19 -16.51 13.26
CA VAL A 22 -24.86 -17.13 12.11
C VAL A 22 -23.94 -17.08 10.89
N PRO A 23 -23.84 -18.16 10.09
CA PRO A 23 -23.05 -18.14 8.87
C PRO A 23 -23.49 -17.02 7.92
N THR A 24 -22.52 -16.38 7.28
CA THR A 24 -22.76 -15.34 6.27
C THR A 24 -23.13 -15.99 4.95
N PRO A 25 -24.35 -15.79 4.43
CA PRO A 25 -24.75 -16.39 3.16
C PRO A 25 -23.81 -15.93 2.02
N GLY A 26 -23.39 -16.87 1.19
CA GLY A 26 -22.58 -16.56 0.01
C GLY A 26 -21.10 -16.32 0.24
N LEU A 27 -20.63 -16.16 1.48
CA LEU A 27 -19.24 -15.78 1.78
C LEU A 27 -18.19 -16.73 1.20
N PHE A 28 -18.48 -18.02 1.15
CA PHE A 28 -17.58 -19.07 0.65
C PHE A 28 -18.13 -19.80 -0.58
N THR A 29 -19.00 -19.16 -1.38
CA THR A 29 -19.62 -19.82 -2.55
C THR A 29 -18.62 -20.07 -3.67
N HIS A 30 -17.68 -19.17 -3.89
CA HIS A 30 -16.74 -19.23 -5.02
C HIS A 30 -15.33 -19.62 -4.62
N SER A 31 -14.99 -19.61 -3.34
CA SER A 31 -13.66 -19.95 -2.82
C SER A 31 -13.77 -20.38 -1.36
N ASN A 32 -12.92 -21.31 -0.94
CA ASN A 32 -12.77 -21.70 0.46
C ASN A 32 -11.88 -20.72 1.27
N ALA A 33 -11.41 -19.63 0.65
CA ALA A 33 -10.61 -18.61 1.32
C ALA A 33 -10.86 -17.24 0.68
N PHE A 34 -10.71 -16.20 1.50
CA PHE A 34 -10.67 -14.80 1.07
C PHE A 34 -9.72 -14.00 1.98
N GLU A 35 -9.40 -12.78 1.60
CA GLU A 35 -8.50 -11.91 2.34
C GLU A 35 -9.21 -10.63 2.76
N ILE A 36 -8.90 -10.17 3.98
CA ILE A 36 -9.26 -8.84 4.47
C ILE A 36 -7.98 -8.03 4.56
N ASN A 37 -7.85 -7.05 3.69
CA ASN A 37 -6.67 -6.18 3.64
C ASN A 37 -6.94 -4.89 4.41
N PHE A 38 -6.37 -4.77 5.63
CA PHE A 38 -6.46 -3.57 6.46
C PHE A 38 -5.38 -2.53 6.13
N THR A 39 -4.42 -2.84 5.26
CA THR A 39 -3.30 -1.92 4.93
C THR A 39 -3.75 -0.77 4.05
N ILE A 40 -4.75 -1.03 3.18
CA ILE A 40 -5.27 -0.05 2.22
C ILE A 40 -6.27 0.95 2.83
N LEU A 41 -6.76 0.71 4.06
CA LEU A 41 -7.73 1.60 4.69
C LEU A 41 -7.10 2.94 5.06
N LYS A 42 -7.78 4.03 4.71
CA LYS A 42 -7.42 5.39 5.17
C LYS A 42 -7.86 5.59 6.61
N ASP A 43 -7.28 6.59 7.29
CA ASP A 43 -7.59 6.86 8.70
C ASP A 43 -9.05 7.28 8.96
N ASN A 44 -9.74 7.82 7.95
CA ASN A 44 -11.17 8.15 8.02
C ASN A 44 -12.10 6.98 7.63
N GLU A 45 -11.57 5.83 7.25
CA GLU A 45 -12.34 4.63 6.88
C GLU A 45 -12.49 3.63 8.02
N TYR A 46 -11.91 3.94 9.18
CA TYR A 46 -12.16 3.20 10.42
C TYR A 46 -12.27 4.13 11.63
N SER A 47 -12.89 3.66 12.69
CA SER A 47 -13.01 4.34 13.97
C SER A 47 -13.05 3.31 15.10
N PHE A 48 -12.29 3.55 16.18
CA PHE A 48 -12.47 2.70 17.36
C PHE A 48 -13.88 2.90 17.95
N PRO A 49 -14.56 1.84 18.46
CA PRO A 49 -15.96 1.94 18.90
C PRO A 49 -16.21 3.01 19.97
N LEU A 50 -15.28 3.17 20.88
CA LEU A 50 -15.27 4.20 21.94
C LEU A 50 -13.86 4.78 22.08
N PRO A 51 -13.52 5.82 21.31
CA PRO A 51 -12.14 6.34 21.24
C PRO A 51 -11.54 6.75 22.58
N VAL A 52 -12.37 7.18 23.52
CA VAL A 52 -11.94 7.62 24.87
C VAL A 52 -12.09 6.55 25.95
N GLY A 53 -12.62 5.37 25.62
CA GLY A 53 -12.84 4.28 26.56
C GLY A 53 -11.56 3.49 26.86
N LYS A 54 -11.51 2.81 28.01
CA LYS A 54 -10.46 1.84 28.33
C LYS A 54 -10.90 0.46 27.88
N ALA A 55 -10.18 -0.16 26.98
CA ALA A 55 -10.51 -1.46 26.41
C ALA A 55 -9.66 -2.59 27.01
N GLU A 56 -10.33 -3.70 27.33
CA GLU A 56 -9.68 -4.92 27.83
C GLU A 56 -10.26 -6.14 27.08
N VAL A 57 -9.43 -7.13 26.78
CA VAL A 57 -9.85 -8.37 26.11
C VAL A 57 -10.54 -9.27 27.14
N VAL A 58 -11.73 -9.74 26.82
CA VAL A 58 -12.52 -10.65 27.67
C VAL A 58 -12.79 -11.96 26.93
N GLY A 59 -12.51 -13.09 27.61
CA GLY A 59 -12.70 -14.43 27.05
C GLY A 59 -11.92 -14.71 25.76
N GLY A 60 -10.92 -13.87 25.42
CA GLY A 60 -10.14 -14.00 24.16
C GLY A 60 -10.93 -13.73 22.87
N GLN A 61 -12.20 -13.31 22.95
CA GLN A 61 -13.12 -13.21 21.81
C GLN A 61 -13.82 -11.86 21.70
N ALA A 62 -13.69 -10.99 22.69
CA ALA A 62 -14.34 -9.69 22.70
C ALA A 62 -13.53 -8.65 23.46
N LEU A 63 -13.91 -7.39 23.32
CA LEU A 63 -13.46 -6.29 24.16
C LEU A 63 -14.59 -5.87 25.11
N GLU A 64 -14.25 -5.65 26.37
CA GLU A 64 -15.05 -4.82 27.25
C GLU A 64 -14.41 -3.42 27.27
N ILE A 65 -15.17 -2.40 26.86
CA ILE A 65 -14.69 -1.03 26.76
C ILE A 65 -15.41 -0.21 27.83
N THR A 66 -14.69 0.15 28.89
CA THR A 66 -15.21 0.98 30.01
C THR A 66 -15.08 2.45 29.62
N THR A 67 -16.17 3.21 29.83
CA THR A 67 -16.27 4.62 29.48
C THR A 67 -17.27 5.35 30.38
N THR A 68 -17.82 6.47 29.92
CA THR A 68 -18.85 7.24 30.61
C THR A 68 -20.25 6.86 30.09
N LYS A 69 -21.23 6.81 31.00
CA LYS A 69 -22.64 6.60 30.63
C LYS A 69 -23.10 7.66 29.63
N GLY A 70 -23.73 7.22 28.55
CA GLY A 70 -24.24 8.12 27.51
C GLY A 70 -23.26 8.39 26.37
N ASP A 71 -22.03 7.88 26.44
CA ASP A 71 -21.07 8.02 25.35
C ASP A 71 -21.58 7.37 24.06
N ALA A 72 -21.21 7.98 22.96
CA ALA A 72 -21.59 7.55 21.62
C ALA A 72 -20.77 6.35 21.14
N VAL A 73 -21.40 5.21 20.89
CA VAL A 73 -20.77 4.06 20.26
C VAL A 73 -20.66 4.30 18.75
N LYS A 74 -19.46 4.19 18.20
CA LYS A 74 -19.16 4.44 16.79
C LYS A 74 -19.08 3.14 15.99
N ALA A 75 -19.62 3.15 14.78
CA ALA A 75 -19.36 2.07 13.82
C ALA A 75 -17.87 2.03 13.49
N MET A 76 -17.24 0.87 13.63
CA MET A 76 -15.81 0.75 13.38
C MET A 76 -15.48 0.89 11.91
N PHE A 77 -16.25 0.29 11.03
CA PHE A 77 -16.11 0.37 9.56
C PHE A 77 -17.46 0.70 8.92
N ALA A 78 -17.42 1.11 7.66
CA ALA A 78 -18.64 1.22 6.86
C ALA A 78 -19.28 -0.15 6.65
N GLY A 79 -20.62 -0.23 6.64
CA GLY A 79 -21.32 -1.48 6.45
C GLY A 79 -22.84 -1.34 6.50
N THR A 80 -23.55 -2.46 6.52
CA THR A 80 -25.01 -2.53 6.63
C THR A 80 -25.40 -3.16 7.96
N VAL A 81 -26.31 -2.52 8.69
CA VAL A 81 -26.79 -3.03 9.97
C VAL A 81 -27.56 -4.32 9.73
N ARG A 82 -27.05 -5.44 10.26
CA ARG A 82 -27.70 -6.75 10.18
C ARG A 82 -28.72 -6.96 11.28
N MET A 83 -28.37 -6.49 12.48
CA MET A 83 -29.25 -6.63 13.68
C MET A 83 -29.21 -5.32 14.47
N ALA A 84 -30.36 -4.93 15.02
CA ALA A 84 -30.47 -3.85 16.00
C ALA A 84 -31.68 -4.17 16.91
N ARG A 85 -31.45 -4.95 17.99
CA ARG A 85 -32.51 -5.40 18.90
C ARG A 85 -31.95 -5.71 20.29
N ARG A 86 -32.86 -5.94 21.24
CA ARG A 86 -32.54 -6.46 22.58
C ARG A 86 -32.42 -7.98 22.55
N LEU A 87 -31.36 -8.50 23.14
CA LEU A 87 -31.13 -9.91 23.44
C LEU A 87 -30.97 -10.09 24.95
N GLU A 88 -31.47 -11.19 25.51
CA GLU A 88 -31.49 -11.41 26.96
C GLU A 88 -30.10 -11.34 27.60
N GLN A 89 -29.13 -12.03 27.01
CA GLN A 89 -27.73 -12.12 27.55
C GLN A 89 -26.83 -10.91 27.23
N TYR A 90 -27.19 -10.13 26.20
CA TYR A 90 -26.32 -9.09 25.65
C TYR A 90 -26.90 -7.67 25.76
N GLY A 91 -28.13 -7.51 26.27
CA GLY A 91 -28.84 -6.23 26.28
C GLY A 91 -29.19 -5.75 24.86
N ASN A 92 -29.19 -4.44 24.64
CA ASN A 92 -29.39 -3.94 23.29
C ASN A 92 -28.08 -4.15 22.45
N VAL A 93 -28.26 -4.75 21.27
CA VAL A 93 -27.20 -5.17 20.36
C VAL A 93 -27.36 -4.52 19.01
N VAL A 94 -26.28 -4.05 18.45
CA VAL A 94 -26.15 -3.70 17.03
C VAL A 94 -25.10 -4.62 16.42
N ILE A 95 -25.40 -5.19 15.24
CA ILE A 95 -24.42 -5.93 14.43
C ILE A 95 -24.37 -5.30 13.05
N ILE A 96 -23.17 -5.00 12.59
CA ILE A 96 -22.91 -4.43 11.28
C ILE A 96 -22.14 -5.44 10.46
N ARG A 97 -22.64 -5.79 9.27
CA ARG A 97 -21.93 -6.57 8.27
C ARG A 97 -21.19 -5.63 7.33
N HIS A 98 -19.90 -5.86 7.15
CA HIS A 98 -19.04 -5.11 6.26
C HIS A 98 -18.90 -5.80 4.91
N ASP A 99 -18.56 -5.04 3.87
CA ASP A 99 -18.53 -5.55 2.48
C ASP A 99 -17.44 -6.62 2.26
N ASN A 100 -16.47 -6.72 3.15
CA ASN A 100 -15.41 -7.72 3.15
C ASN A 100 -15.74 -9.02 3.92
N GLY A 101 -16.98 -9.20 4.36
CA GLY A 101 -17.44 -10.38 5.10
C GLY A 101 -17.16 -10.38 6.61
N LEU A 102 -16.49 -9.36 7.14
CA LEU A 102 -16.34 -9.13 8.57
C LEU A 102 -17.66 -8.61 9.14
N GLU A 103 -17.96 -8.96 10.38
CA GLU A 103 -19.05 -8.35 11.16
C GLU A 103 -18.50 -7.77 12.46
N THR A 104 -19.08 -6.65 12.90
CA THR A 104 -18.81 -6.05 14.21
C THR A 104 -20.06 -6.06 15.07
N VAL A 105 -19.89 -6.45 16.33
CA VAL A 105 -20.93 -6.56 17.35
C VAL A 105 -20.72 -5.46 18.39
N TYR A 106 -21.79 -4.73 18.70
CA TYR A 106 -21.84 -3.69 19.73
C TYR A 106 -22.97 -4.02 20.68
N ALA A 107 -22.69 -4.42 21.89
CA ALA A 107 -23.68 -4.89 22.86
C ALA A 107 -23.59 -4.13 24.18
N ARG A 108 -24.56 -4.39 25.09
CA ARG A 108 -24.79 -3.68 26.34
C ARG A 108 -25.12 -2.19 26.15
N ASN A 109 -25.70 -1.85 24.99
CA ASN A 109 -26.10 -0.49 24.70
C ASN A 109 -27.33 -0.10 25.56
N ALA A 110 -27.39 1.18 25.98
CA ALA A 110 -28.65 1.74 26.54
C ALA A 110 -29.67 1.88 25.44
N GLN A 111 -29.27 2.34 24.27
CA GLN A 111 -30.14 2.57 23.13
C GLN A 111 -29.39 2.29 21.82
N ASN A 112 -30.06 1.58 20.90
CA ASN A 112 -29.62 1.47 19.50
C ASN A 112 -30.18 2.65 18.70
N LEU A 113 -29.37 3.31 17.90
CA LEU A 113 -29.75 4.49 17.10
C LEU A 113 -29.94 4.17 15.61
N VAL A 114 -29.77 2.91 15.24
CA VAL A 114 -29.83 2.41 13.86
C VAL A 114 -30.82 1.24 13.78
N LYS A 115 -31.24 0.90 12.57
CA LYS A 115 -32.20 -0.20 12.30
C LYS A 115 -31.62 -1.17 11.26
N PRO A 116 -32.07 -2.45 11.25
CA PRO A 116 -31.65 -3.42 10.24
C PRO A 116 -31.88 -2.89 8.81
N GLY A 117 -30.94 -3.21 7.91
CA GLY A 117 -30.90 -2.71 6.52
C GLY A 117 -30.33 -1.32 6.35
N GLN A 118 -30.10 -0.56 7.42
CA GLN A 118 -29.49 0.77 7.34
C GLN A 118 -28.03 0.68 7.00
N ARG A 119 -27.56 1.44 5.99
CA ARG A 119 -26.14 1.64 5.69
C ARG A 119 -25.53 2.67 6.65
N VAL A 120 -24.36 2.37 7.20
CA VAL A 120 -23.61 3.25 8.09
C VAL A 120 -22.19 3.48 7.57
N LYS A 121 -21.61 4.62 7.94
CA LYS A 121 -20.22 4.97 7.65
C LYS A 121 -19.33 4.67 8.86
N ALA A 122 -18.03 4.49 8.66
CA ALA A 122 -17.07 4.46 9.75
C ALA A 122 -17.18 5.76 10.60
N GLY A 123 -17.09 5.62 11.91
CA GLY A 123 -17.23 6.74 12.86
C GLY A 123 -18.67 7.26 13.07
N GLN A 124 -19.66 6.74 12.34
CA GLN A 124 -21.07 7.09 12.58
C GLN A 124 -21.52 6.55 13.93
N THR A 125 -22.27 7.34 14.71
CA THR A 125 -22.87 6.89 15.97
C THR A 125 -23.97 5.88 15.66
N VAL A 126 -23.88 4.68 16.28
CA VAL A 126 -24.82 3.58 16.06
C VAL A 126 -25.59 3.19 17.31
N ALA A 127 -25.06 3.55 18.48
CA ALA A 127 -25.70 3.29 19.76
C ALA A 127 -25.18 4.28 20.83
N ILE A 128 -25.81 4.22 22.01
CA ILE A 128 -25.40 4.92 23.23
C ILE A 128 -25.00 3.87 24.27
N VAL A 129 -23.89 4.09 24.97
CA VAL A 129 -23.40 3.19 26.02
C VAL A 129 -24.39 3.09 27.16
N GLY A 130 -24.67 1.84 27.57
CA GLY A 130 -25.44 1.52 28.75
C GLY A 130 -24.64 1.59 30.04
N ASN A 131 -25.33 1.36 31.15
CA ASN A 131 -24.76 1.21 32.48
C ASN A 131 -25.47 0.06 33.19
N ASP A 132 -24.72 -0.86 33.79
CA ASP A 132 -25.24 -1.98 34.58
C ASP A 132 -25.43 -1.63 36.07
N GLY A 133 -25.35 -0.35 36.42
CA GLY A 133 -25.42 0.18 37.78
C GLY A 133 -24.08 0.46 38.45
N GLN A 134 -22.99 -0.15 37.98
CA GLN A 134 -21.67 0.05 38.52
C GLN A 134 -20.70 0.66 37.49
N LYS A 135 -20.75 0.20 36.24
CA LYS A 135 -19.84 0.63 35.16
C LYS A 135 -20.62 0.91 33.86
N ALA A 136 -20.20 1.94 33.16
CA ALA A 136 -20.65 2.16 31.78
C ALA A 136 -19.70 1.39 30.85
N THR A 137 -20.22 0.34 30.22
CA THR A 137 -19.40 -0.53 29.36
C THR A 137 -20.09 -0.81 28.03
N CYS A 138 -19.29 -0.92 26.99
CA CYS A 138 -19.67 -1.50 25.69
C CYS A 138 -18.96 -2.84 25.51
N TYR A 139 -19.72 -3.86 25.16
CA TYR A 139 -19.16 -5.14 24.74
C TYR A 139 -19.02 -5.12 23.22
N PHE A 140 -17.79 -5.25 22.74
CA PHE A 140 -17.45 -5.18 21.32
C PHE A 140 -16.76 -6.46 20.84
N ALA A 141 -17.15 -6.98 19.66
CA ALA A 141 -16.52 -8.17 19.10
C ALA A 141 -16.51 -8.15 17.57
N PHE A 142 -15.66 -9.00 17.00
CA PHE A 142 -15.61 -9.31 15.58
C PHE A 142 -16.14 -10.72 15.32
N LEU A 143 -16.83 -10.87 14.18
CA LEU A 143 -17.28 -12.17 13.67
C LEU A 143 -16.86 -12.31 12.19
N ILE A 144 -16.55 -13.55 11.79
CA ILE A 144 -16.45 -13.95 10.40
C ILE A 144 -17.23 -15.26 10.24
N ASN A 145 -18.21 -15.29 9.35
CA ASN A 145 -19.06 -16.45 9.10
C ASN A 145 -19.69 -17.03 10.39
N GLY A 146 -20.07 -16.16 11.33
CA GLY A 146 -20.62 -16.53 12.62
C GLY A 146 -19.59 -16.94 13.68
N GLY A 147 -18.32 -17.12 13.32
CA GLY A 147 -17.24 -17.40 14.27
C GLY A 147 -16.70 -16.14 14.92
N TRP A 148 -16.50 -16.21 16.25
CA TRP A 148 -15.89 -15.14 17.05
C TRP A 148 -14.39 -15.06 16.80
N ILE A 149 -13.86 -13.83 16.67
CA ILE A 149 -12.47 -13.54 16.36
C ILE A 149 -11.83 -12.85 17.56
N ASN A 150 -10.62 -13.28 17.95
CA ASN A 150 -9.84 -12.55 18.93
C ASN A 150 -9.58 -11.11 18.42
N PRO A 151 -10.04 -10.07 19.15
CA PRO A 151 -9.88 -8.68 18.71
C PRO A 151 -8.41 -8.25 18.49
N GLU A 152 -7.48 -8.86 19.20
CA GLU A 152 -6.05 -8.57 19.03
C GLU A 152 -5.49 -9.02 17.68
N THR A 153 -6.21 -9.90 16.97
CA THR A 153 -5.89 -10.22 15.58
C THR A 153 -6.03 -8.99 14.67
N ILE A 154 -6.96 -8.08 14.99
CA ILE A 154 -7.30 -6.93 14.13
C ILE A 154 -6.85 -5.61 14.75
N LEU A 155 -6.81 -5.54 16.08
CA LEU A 155 -6.56 -4.32 16.84
C LEU A 155 -5.31 -4.39 17.71
N GLU A 156 -4.68 -3.26 17.85
CA GLU A 156 -3.77 -2.93 18.96
C GLU A 156 -4.63 -2.32 20.09
N VAL A 157 -5.11 -3.19 20.98
CA VAL A 157 -6.17 -2.83 21.96
C VAL A 157 -5.80 -1.65 22.85
N LYS A 158 -4.55 -1.60 23.34
CA LYS A 158 -4.08 -0.52 24.23
C LYS A 158 -4.00 0.85 23.56
N SER A 159 -3.64 0.90 22.29
CA SER A 159 -3.50 2.15 21.51
C SER A 159 -4.74 2.51 20.72
N HIS A 160 -5.77 1.65 20.73
CA HIS A 160 -7.00 1.76 19.93
C HIS A 160 -6.75 1.82 18.41
N LYS A 161 -5.63 1.29 17.95
CA LYS A 161 -5.23 1.33 16.55
C LYS A 161 -5.57 0.05 15.82
N LEU A 162 -5.94 0.21 14.55
CA LEU A 162 -6.08 -0.90 13.62
C LEU A 162 -4.70 -1.45 13.26
N ARG A 163 -4.53 -2.78 13.29
CA ARG A 163 -3.32 -3.42 12.76
C ARG A 163 -3.36 -3.36 11.24
N ARG A 164 -2.39 -2.67 10.65
CA ARG A 164 -2.22 -2.55 9.19
C ARG A 164 -1.60 -3.84 8.65
N GLN A 165 -2.45 -4.81 8.32
CA GLN A 165 -2.04 -6.16 7.91
C GLN A 165 -3.09 -6.81 7.00
N VAL A 166 -2.72 -7.89 6.34
CA VAL A 166 -3.64 -8.74 5.58
C VAL A 166 -4.01 -9.95 6.42
N VAL A 167 -5.30 -10.20 6.58
CA VAL A 167 -5.82 -11.37 7.29
C VAL A 167 -6.43 -12.33 6.27
N GLN A 168 -5.80 -13.47 6.07
CA GLN A 168 -6.33 -14.55 5.24
C GLN A 168 -7.34 -15.36 6.05
N CYS A 169 -8.55 -15.49 5.53
CA CYS A 169 -9.67 -16.21 6.14
C CYS A 169 -9.92 -17.47 5.33
N ARG A 170 -9.70 -18.65 5.91
CA ARG A 170 -9.90 -19.95 5.25
C ARG A 170 -11.00 -20.75 5.97
N LYS A 171 -11.98 -21.22 5.23
CA LYS A 171 -13.00 -22.14 5.76
C LYS A 171 -12.36 -23.50 6.11
N SER A 172 -12.62 -23.96 7.34
CA SER A 172 -12.20 -25.28 7.83
C SER A 172 -13.38 -25.92 8.58
N GLY A 173 -14.14 -26.78 7.90
CA GLY A 173 -15.39 -27.32 8.44
C GLY A 173 -16.39 -26.20 8.74
N ASN A 174 -16.81 -26.10 10.01
CA ASN A 174 -17.77 -25.07 10.47
C ASN A 174 -17.11 -23.79 11.00
N HIS A 175 -15.78 -23.69 11.00
CA HIS A 175 -15.07 -22.50 11.47
C HIS A 175 -14.25 -21.85 10.37
N VAL A 176 -13.76 -20.65 10.65
CA VAL A 176 -12.82 -19.92 9.81
C VAL A 176 -11.49 -19.86 10.52
N VAL A 177 -10.45 -20.40 9.90
CA VAL A 177 -9.07 -20.27 10.36
C VAL A 177 -8.52 -18.95 9.81
N LEU A 178 -7.96 -18.14 10.70
CA LEU A 178 -7.32 -16.89 10.37
C LEU A 178 -5.81 -17.07 10.35
N THR A 179 -5.19 -16.68 9.26
CA THR A 179 -3.73 -16.53 9.17
C THR A 179 -3.44 -15.07 8.94
N VAL A 180 -2.79 -14.46 9.92
CA VAL A 180 -2.25 -13.11 9.72
C VAL A 180 -1.01 -13.28 8.85
N THR A 181 -1.12 -12.86 7.63
CA THR A 181 0.06 -12.49 6.89
C THR A 181 0.46 -11.15 7.48
N LYS A 182 1.39 -11.14 8.44
CA LYS A 182 2.15 -9.91 8.61
C LYS A 182 2.58 -9.60 7.19
N GLU A 183 2.11 -8.48 6.64
CA GLU A 183 3.00 -7.86 5.70
C GLU A 183 4.32 -7.83 6.52
N GLU A 184 5.29 -8.66 6.16
CA GLU A 184 6.64 -8.13 6.15
C GLU A 184 6.38 -6.74 5.61
N LYS A 185 6.67 -5.69 6.39
CA LYS A 185 6.67 -4.31 5.88
C LYS A 185 7.22 -4.53 4.49
N GLN A 186 6.34 -4.56 3.45
CA GLN A 186 6.88 -4.53 2.11
C GLN A 186 7.60 -3.21 2.19
N ALA A 187 8.88 -3.31 2.48
CA ALA A 187 9.75 -2.18 2.57
C ALA A 187 9.43 -1.49 1.27
N LYS A 188 8.80 -0.30 1.37
CA LYS A 188 8.40 0.48 0.20
C LYS A 188 9.54 0.27 -0.74
N LEU A 189 9.29 -0.37 -1.89
CA LEU A 189 10.37 -0.73 -2.77
C LEU A 189 10.93 0.59 -3.28
N THR A 190 11.99 1.03 -2.67
CA THR A 190 12.67 2.26 -3.01
C THR A 190 14.03 1.91 -3.56
N LEU A 191 14.51 2.72 -4.48
CA LEU A 191 15.89 2.69 -4.89
C LEU A 191 16.75 3.71 -4.11
N ASP A 192 16.18 4.36 -3.07
CA ASP A 192 16.95 5.19 -2.15
C ASP A 192 17.89 4.31 -1.30
N PRO A 193 19.21 4.47 -1.40
CA PRO A 193 20.17 3.63 -0.66
C PRO A 193 20.10 3.82 0.86
N ASP A 194 19.50 4.91 1.35
CA ASP A 194 19.37 5.18 2.78
C ASP A 194 18.12 4.51 3.40
N ASP A 195 17.13 4.20 2.58
CA ASP A 195 15.90 3.51 3.02
C ASP A 195 16.03 1.98 3.01
N VAL A 196 17.17 1.45 2.53
CA VAL A 196 17.44 0.02 2.47
C VAL A 196 18.39 -0.36 3.59
N GLU A 197 17.85 -0.96 4.65
CA GLU A 197 18.64 -1.37 5.82
C GLU A 197 19.69 -2.44 5.46
N GLU A 198 19.39 -3.34 4.52
CA GLU A 198 20.28 -4.42 4.11
C GLU A 198 20.04 -4.85 2.65
N ASP A 199 21.12 -5.00 1.88
CA ASP A 199 21.03 -5.53 0.51
C ASP A 199 20.61 -7.01 0.53
N PRO A 200 19.44 -7.38 -0.03
CA PRO A 200 18.95 -8.77 -0.06
C PRO A 200 19.95 -9.73 -0.73
N LEU A 201 20.79 -9.23 -1.63
CA LEU A 201 21.83 -10.03 -2.31
C LEU A 201 23.01 -10.40 -1.42
N LEU A 202 23.11 -9.84 -0.21
CA LEU A 202 24.08 -10.30 0.79
C LEU A 202 23.63 -11.65 1.38
N LYS A 203 22.31 -11.84 1.58
CA LYS A 203 21.72 -13.05 2.17
C LYS A 203 21.34 -14.10 1.13
N SER A 204 20.95 -13.70 -0.08
CA SER A 204 20.47 -14.60 -1.14
C SER A 204 21.33 -14.50 -2.41
N ALA A 205 21.38 -15.59 -3.19
CA ALA A 205 22.03 -15.58 -4.50
C ALA A 205 21.26 -14.74 -5.53
N THR A 206 19.93 -14.60 -5.35
CA THR A 206 19.04 -13.84 -6.22
C THR A 206 18.04 -13.03 -5.40
N PHE A 207 17.56 -11.92 -5.97
CA PHE A 207 16.53 -11.06 -5.42
C PHE A 207 15.54 -10.66 -6.54
N LYS A 208 14.23 -10.69 -6.24
CA LYS A 208 13.19 -10.23 -7.17
C LYS A 208 12.86 -8.77 -6.91
N LEU A 209 13.16 -7.91 -7.86
CA LEU A 209 12.83 -6.49 -7.87
C LEU A 209 11.56 -6.29 -8.71
N ASP A 210 10.45 -6.00 -8.07
CA ASP A 210 9.16 -5.72 -8.73
C ASP A 210 9.01 -4.20 -8.90
N LEU A 211 9.24 -3.71 -10.13
CA LEU A 211 9.19 -2.28 -10.44
C LEU A 211 7.81 -1.66 -10.25
N SER A 212 6.73 -2.46 -10.31
CA SER A 212 5.36 -1.97 -10.08
C SER A 212 5.11 -1.52 -8.64
N LYS A 213 5.98 -1.92 -7.71
CA LYS A 213 5.93 -1.57 -6.29
C LYS A 213 6.71 -0.29 -5.94
N ILE A 214 7.43 0.29 -6.91
CA ILE A 214 8.09 1.60 -6.72
C ILE A 214 7.01 2.68 -6.85
N GLU A 215 6.73 3.40 -5.77
CA GLU A 215 5.74 4.48 -5.77
C GLU A 215 6.17 5.62 -6.69
N GLN A 216 5.19 6.36 -7.24
CA GLN A 216 5.41 7.43 -8.22
C GLN A 216 6.35 8.52 -7.70
N GLU A 217 6.41 8.77 -6.41
CA GLU A 217 7.29 9.76 -5.79
C GLU A 217 8.78 9.36 -5.79
N HIS A 218 9.09 8.06 -6.02
CA HIS A 218 10.44 7.49 -5.98
C HIS A 218 11.03 7.20 -7.37
N TRP A 219 10.34 7.59 -8.44
CA TRP A 219 10.87 7.51 -9.79
C TRP A 219 10.38 8.65 -10.69
N SER A 220 11.17 8.99 -11.69
CA SER A 220 10.83 9.95 -12.73
C SER A 220 11.45 9.52 -14.05
N TYR A 221 10.81 9.87 -15.17
CA TYR A 221 11.46 9.73 -16.46
C TYR A 221 12.56 10.80 -16.59
N PRO A 222 13.82 10.44 -16.98
CA PRO A 222 14.96 11.35 -16.87
C PRO A 222 14.90 12.59 -17.76
N LEU A 223 14.13 12.55 -18.85
CA LEU A 223 13.92 13.68 -19.77
C LEU A 223 12.50 13.64 -20.34
N PRO A 224 11.49 14.16 -19.62
CA PRO A 224 10.11 14.16 -20.07
C PRO A 224 9.92 14.85 -21.45
N GLY A 225 9.08 14.26 -22.31
CA GLY A 225 8.87 14.77 -23.67
C GLY A 225 9.94 14.37 -24.70
N ALA A 226 10.99 13.64 -24.27
CA ALA A 226 12.04 13.21 -25.18
C ALA A 226 11.62 12.03 -26.08
N HIS A 227 12.14 12.01 -27.29
CA HIS A 227 12.07 10.83 -28.16
C HIS A 227 13.44 10.12 -28.23
N VAL A 228 13.40 8.81 -28.42
CA VAL A 228 14.61 8.01 -28.59
C VAL A 228 15.22 8.27 -29.98
N ILE A 229 16.46 8.76 -30.01
CA ILE A 229 17.23 8.92 -31.24
C ILE A 229 18.21 7.78 -31.47
N SER A 230 18.55 7.04 -30.42
CA SER A 230 19.39 5.86 -30.51
C SER A 230 19.18 4.91 -29.34
N PRO A 231 18.72 3.65 -29.57
CA PRO A 231 18.49 2.67 -28.53
C PRO A 231 19.81 2.09 -27.97
N TYR A 232 19.68 1.47 -26.79
CA TYR A 232 20.73 0.63 -26.22
C TYR A 232 21.03 -0.58 -27.12
N GLY A 233 22.29 -1.03 -27.16
CA GLY A 233 22.67 -2.29 -27.76
C GLY A 233 23.68 -2.16 -28.91
N ARG A 234 23.71 -3.17 -29.79
CA ARG A 234 24.76 -3.30 -30.81
C ARG A 234 24.65 -2.24 -31.90
N ARG A 235 25.77 -1.55 -32.16
CA ARG A 235 25.96 -0.62 -33.28
C ARG A 235 27.16 -1.10 -34.12
N GLY A 236 26.94 -1.95 -35.11
CA GLY A 236 28.00 -2.57 -35.88
C GLY A 236 28.99 -3.35 -35.01
N ARG A 237 30.26 -2.91 -34.92
CA ARG A 237 31.29 -3.52 -34.07
C ARG A 237 31.33 -2.97 -32.64
N LYS A 238 30.53 -1.95 -32.30
CA LYS A 238 30.48 -1.31 -30.97
C LYS A 238 29.18 -1.59 -30.29
N THR A 239 29.12 -1.44 -28.97
CA THR A 239 27.94 -1.49 -28.18
C THR A 239 27.59 -0.11 -27.64
N HIS A 240 26.37 0.32 -27.79
CA HIS A 240 25.82 1.52 -27.16
C HIS A 240 25.40 1.20 -25.74
N SER A 241 26.04 1.82 -24.75
CA SER A 241 25.91 1.50 -23.32
C SER A 241 24.66 2.07 -22.66
N GLY A 242 23.92 2.94 -23.35
CA GLY A 242 22.72 3.59 -22.87
C GLY A 242 21.69 3.81 -23.95
N VAL A 243 20.73 4.67 -23.70
CA VAL A 243 19.78 5.20 -24.67
C VAL A 243 20.07 6.69 -24.87
N ASP A 244 20.09 7.13 -26.14
CA ASP A 244 20.16 8.56 -26.45
C ASP A 244 18.73 9.07 -26.63
N ILE A 245 18.33 10.02 -25.79
CA ILE A 245 17.01 10.64 -25.79
C ILE A 245 17.13 12.15 -25.99
N LYS A 246 16.27 12.71 -26.80
CA LYS A 246 16.38 14.09 -27.29
C LYS A 246 15.11 14.88 -27.11
N THR A 247 15.28 16.11 -26.63
CA THR A 247 14.31 17.20 -26.69
C THR A 247 15.01 18.42 -27.30
N LYS A 248 15.06 19.53 -26.60
CA LYS A 248 15.80 20.75 -26.98
C LYS A 248 17.13 20.85 -26.21
N ALA A 249 18.00 21.73 -26.62
CA ALA A 249 19.15 22.11 -25.82
C ALA A 249 18.73 22.85 -24.56
N ASN A 250 19.44 22.59 -23.44
CA ASN A 250 19.17 23.18 -22.11
C ASN A 250 17.82 22.83 -21.47
N ASP A 251 17.18 21.74 -21.90
CA ASP A 251 16.05 21.17 -21.18
C ASP A 251 16.51 20.51 -19.87
N GLU A 252 15.64 20.54 -18.85
CA GLU A 252 15.94 19.97 -17.53
C GLU A 252 16.13 18.46 -17.58
N VAL A 253 17.24 17.99 -17.02
CA VAL A 253 17.51 16.57 -16.81
C VAL A 253 17.17 16.22 -15.37
N LEU A 254 16.29 15.23 -15.19
CA LEU A 254 15.78 14.82 -13.90
C LEU A 254 16.46 13.55 -13.38
N ALA A 255 16.66 13.47 -12.07
CA ALA A 255 17.07 12.22 -11.43
C ALA A 255 15.99 11.16 -11.63
N ALA A 256 16.35 10.01 -12.19
CA ALA A 256 15.41 8.94 -12.49
C ALA A 256 14.87 8.23 -11.24
N PHE A 257 15.67 8.20 -10.15
CA PHE A 257 15.34 7.59 -8.87
C PHE A 257 16.00 8.38 -7.74
N ASP A 258 15.52 8.17 -6.51
CA ASP A 258 16.19 8.65 -5.30
C ASP A 258 17.60 8.07 -5.20
N GLY A 259 18.56 8.84 -4.68
CA GLY A 259 19.91 8.33 -4.54
C GLY A 259 20.95 9.35 -4.13
N VAL A 260 22.22 8.94 -4.22
CA VAL A 260 23.38 9.77 -3.87
C VAL A 260 24.27 9.98 -5.10
N VAL A 261 24.59 11.22 -5.38
CA VAL A 261 25.52 11.59 -6.47
C VAL A 261 26.92 11.10 -6.12
N VAL A 262 27.47 10.22 -6.94
CA VAL A 262 28.83 9.67 -6.75
C VAL A 262 29.84 10.25 -7.76
N GLN A 263 29.36 10.87 -8.82
CA GLN A 263 30.19 11.60 -9.78
C GLN A 263 29.40 12.79 -10.36
N SER A 264 30.03 13.95 -10.49
CA SER A 264 29.49 15.12 -11.17
C SER A 264 30.65 15.97 -11.70
N GLY A 265 30.74 16.10 -13.01
CA GLY A 265 31.81 16.89 -13.68
C GLY A 265 32.16 16.35 -15.05
N PRO A 266 33.22 16.91 -15.71
CA PRO A 266 33.67 16.44 -17.00
C PRO A 266 34.25 15.02 -16.92
N TYR A 267 33.90 14.18 -17.90
CA TYR A 267 34.41 12.81 -17.98
C TYR A 267 34.58 12.33 -19.43
N PHE A 268 35.78 12.41 -19.95
CA PHE A 268 36.15 11.93 -21.29
C PHE A 268 35.10 12.17 -22.39
N ALA A 269 34.74 11.11 -23.09
CA ALA A 269 33.74 11.12 -24.17
C ALA A 269 32.32 11.47 -23.70
N TYR A 270 31.98 11.29 -22.43
CA TYR A 270 30.68 11.58 -21.85
C TYR A 270 30.40 13.07 -21.62
N GLY A 271 31.44 13.92 -21.70
CA GLY A 271 31.29 15.35 -21.43
C GLY A 271 30.96 15.65 -19.97
N ASN A 272 30.08 16.62 -19.72
CA ASN A 272 29.53 16.82 -18.37
C ASN A 272 28.67 15.64 -18.00
N TYR A 273 29.05 14.96 -16.94
CA TYR A 273 28.60 13.63 -16.59
C TYR A 273 28.20 13.58 -15.13
N ILE A 274 27.07 12.94 -14.85
CA ILE A 274 26.58 12.67 -13.49
C ILE A 274 26.36 11.17 -13.35
N VAL A 275 26.77 10.63 -12.20
CA VAL A 275 26.37 9.27 -11.76
C VAL A 275 25.68 9.38 -10.42
N ILE A 276 24.50 8.78 -10.34
CA ILE A 276 23.72 8.64 -9.12
C ILE A 276 23.71 7.16 -8.73
N ARG A 277 24.14 6.87 -7.51
CA ARG A 277 24.07 5.54 -6.91
C ARG A 277 22.72 5.36 -6.22
N HIS A 278 22.10 4.22 -6.47
CA HIS A 278 20.85 3.79 -5.89
C HIS A 278 21.02 2.52 -5.05
N ALA A 279 19.97 2.07 -4.40
CA ALA A 279 19.96 0.81 -3.68
C ALA A 279 20.19 -0.41 -4.58
N TYR A 280 20.41 -1.56 -3.97
CA TYR A 280 20.57 -2.88 -4.61
C TYR A 280 21.68 -2.96 -5.68
N GLY A 281 22.66 -2.04 -5.64
CA GLY A 281 23.77 -2.01 -6.60
C GLY A 281 23.44 -1.39 -7.95
N PHE A 282 22.31 -0.66 -8.06
CA PHE A 282 21.99 0.13 -9.25
C PHE A 282 22.68 1.49 -9.26
N SER A 283 22.90 2.00 -10.46
CA SER A 283 23.25 3.40 -10.70
C SER A 283 22.71 3.89 -12.03
N THR A 284 22.43 5.19 -12.10
CA THR A 284 22.06 5.89 -13.34
C THR A 284 23.12 6.88 -13.73
N CYS A 285 23.34 7.02 -15.04
CA CYS A 285 24.35 7.90 -15.59
C CYS A 285 23.71 8.85 -16.60
N TYR A 286 24.10 10.11 -16.54
CA TYR A 286 23.55 11.21 -17.34
C TYR A 286 24.71 11.96 -17.98
N SER A 287 24.74 12.03 -19.32
CA SER A 287 25.90 12.53 -20.07
C SER A 287 25.51 13.61 -21.04
N HIS A 288 26.55 14.27 -21.58
CA HIS A 288 26.50 15.33 -22.61
C HIS A 288 25.78 16.60 -22.12
N GLN A 289 25.67 16.79 -20.80
CA GLN A 289 24.99 17.94 -20.23
C GLN A 289 25.72 19.25 -20.53
N SER A 290 24.97 20.33 -20.72
CA SER A 290 25.53 21.68 -20.82
C SER A 290 26.02 22.14 -19.44
N LYS A 291 25.29 21.76 -18.38
CA LYS A 291 25.60 22.13 -17.00
C LYS A 291 25.09 21.07 -16.04
N ASN A 292 25.91 20.69 -15.05
CA ASN A 292 25.50 19.92 -13.88
C ASN A 292 25.08 20.89 -12.76
N THR A 293 24.01 20.58 -12.04
CA THR A 293 23.48 21.39 -10.93
C THR A 293 23.67 20.74 -9.56
N VAL A 294 24.21 19.52 -9.55
CA VAL A 294 24.44 18.74 -8.33
C VAL A 294 25.93 18.42 -8.14
N ARG A 295 26.34 18.15 -6.90
CA ARG A 295 27.70 17.83 -6.51
C ARG A 295 27.83 16.44 -5.91
N VAL A 296 29.04 15.87 -5.96
CA VAL A 296 29.34 14.57 -5.31
C VAL A 296 28.99 14.61 -3.82
N GLY A 297 28.38 13.52 -3.34
CA GLY A 297 27.86 13.38 -1.98
C GLY A 297 26.47 13.96 -1.77
N GLN A 298 25.92 14.69 -2.73
CA GLN A 298 24.55 15.23 -2.62
C GLN A 298 23.52 14.12 -2.75
N LYS A 299 22.55 14.09 -1.82
CA LYS A 299 21.33 13.30 -1.93
C LYS A 299 20.36 13.99 -2.90
N VAL A 300 19.75 13.23 -3.76
CA VAL A 300 18.76 13.70 -4.75
C VAL A 300 17.49 12.84 -4.66
N LYS A 301 16.37 13.48 -4.92
CA LYS A 301 15.08 12.80 -5.04
C LYS A 301 14.72 12.59 -6.50
N ALA A 302 13.94 11.56 -6.80
CA ALA A 302 13.36 11.35 -8.12
C ALA A 302 12.65 12.60 -8.61
N GLY A 303 12.81 12.95 -9.88
CA GLY A 303 12.27 14.20 -10.45
C GLY A 303 13.02 15.48 -10.11
N GLN A 304 14.04 15.44 -9.24
CA GLN A 304 14.88 16.61 -8.98
C GLN A 304 15.71 16.96 -10.22
N VAL A 305 15.79 18.25 -10.56
CA VAL A 305 16.68 18.75 -11.63
C VAL A 305 18.13 18.58 -11.23
N ILE A 306 18.89 17.82 -12.01
CA ILE A 306 20.30 17.51 -11.75
C ILE A 306 21.25 18.15 -12.78
N GLY A 307 20.71 18.65 -13.88
CA GLY A 307 21.47 19.31 -14.94
C GLY A 307 20.59 19.70 -16.11
N TYR A 308 21.23 20.07 -17.20
CA TYR A 308 20.55 20.50 -18.42
C TYR A 308 21.14 19.78 -19.64
N THR A 309 20.31 19.44 -20.61
CA THR A 309 20.74 18.81 -21.88
C THR A 309 21.74 19.70 -22.61
N GLY A 310 22.72 19.08 -23.23
CA GLY A 310 23.77 19.77 -23.96
C GLY A 310 24.42 18.90 -25.02
N GLN A 311 25.61 19.34 -25.46
CA GLN A 311 26.38 18.70 -26.52
C GLN A 311 27.84 18.56 -26.11
N THR A 312 28.14 18.38 -24.81
CA THR A 312 29.52 18.24 -24.35
C THR A 312 30.05 16.83 -24.60
N GLY A 313 31.38 16.67 -24.61
CA GLY A 313 32.04 15.41 -24.93
C GLY A 313 31.94 15.04 -26.41
N ARG A 314 31.60 13.81 -26.75
CA ARG A 314 31.49 13.32 -28.14
C ARG A 314 30.08 13.41 -28.73
N ALA A 315 29.20 14.22 -28.17
CA ALA A 315 27.90 14.43 -28.75
C ALA A 315 27.95 15.25 -30.04
N THR A 316 27.24 14.82 -31.07
CA THR A 316 27.11 15.53 -32.36
C THR A 316 25.92 16.47 -32.42
N THR A 317 24.94 16.29 -31.56
CA THR A 317 23.74 17.12 -31.36
C THR A 317 23.38 17.18 -29.89
N PRO A 318 22.64 18.20 -29.43
CA PRO A 318 22.16 18.23 -28.06
C PRO A 318 21.22 17.02 -27.79
N HIS A 319 21.54 16.23 -26.78
CA HIS A 319 20.74 15.10 -26.31
C HIS A 319 21.22 14.67 -24.90
N LEU A 320 20.42 13.84 -24.24
CA LEU A 320 20.84 13.11 -23.04
C LEU A 320 21.22 11.68 -23.43
N HIS A 321 22.45 11.28 -23.17
CA HIS A 321 22.84 9.87 -23.13
C HIS A 321 22.57 9.36 -21.71
N PHE A 322 21.59 8.46 -21.56
CA PHE A 322 21.14 7.90 -20.30
C PHE A 322 21.50 6.43 -20.19
N GLU A 323 22.23 6.08 -19.13
CA GLU A 323 22.56 4.69 -18.83
C GLU A 323 21.93 4.24 -17.53
N LEU A 324 21.50 2.99 -17.48
CA LEU A 324 21.19 2.25 -16.29
C LEU A 324 22.25 1.17 -16.07
N ARG A 325 22.76 1.04 -14.86
CA ARG A 325 23.79 0.06 -14.52
C ARG A 325 23.38 -0.75 -13.30
N PHE A 326 23.75 -2.03 -13.32
CA PHE A 326 23.67 -2.92 -12.18
C PHE A 326 25.04 -3.51 -11.91
N LYS A 327 25.57 -3.31 -10.70
CA LYS A 327 26.94 -3.72 -10.32
C LYS A 327 27.98 -3.31 -11.38
N ASN A 328 27.93 -2.06 -11.78
CA ASN A 328 28.79 -1.42 -12.80
C ASN A 328 28.65 -1.97 -14.23
N ARG A 329 27.73 -2.89 -14.51
CA ARG A 329 27.44 -3.38 -15.87
C ARG A 329 26.25 -2.62 -16.42
N THR A 330 26.37 -2.10 -17.65
CA THR A 330 25.28 -1.43 -18.34
C THR A 330 24.18 -2.42 -18.68
N ILE A 331 22.94 -2.02 -18.47
CA ILE A 331 21.74 -2.76 -18.80
C ILE A 331 20.85 -1.90 -19.70
N ASN A 332 19.99 -2.53 -20.47
CA ASN A 332 19.08 -1.82 -21.36
C ASN A 332 18.10 -0.96 -20.54
N PRO A 333 18.11 0.39 -20.65
CA PRO A 333 17.15 1.23 -19.93
C PRO A 333 15.69 0.92 -20.23
N SER A 334 15.39 0.35 -21.42
CA SER A 334 14.03 -0.10 -21.77
C SER A 334 13.52 -1.28 -20.91
N THR A 335 14.38 -1.90 -20.10
CA THR A 335 13.96 -2.88 -19.09
C THR A 335 13.17 -2.22 -17.96
N PHE A 336 13.51 -0.97 -17.62
CA PHE A 336 12.86 -0.17 -16.59
C PHE A 336 11.80 0.78 -17.16
N PHE A 337 12.10 1.45 -18.29
CA PHE A 337 11.27 2.52 -18.82
C PHE A 337 10.57 2.15 -20.12
N ASP A 338 9.32 2.55 -20.22
CA ASP A 338 8.60 2.71 -21.49
C ASP A 338 8.90 4.12 -22.01
N HIS A 339 9.81 4.20 -22.99
CA HIS A 339 10.28 5.47 -23.54
C HIS A 339 9.20 6.18 -24.37
N ALA A 340 8.18 5.48 -24.88
CA ALA A 340 7.10 6.07 -25.65
C ALA A 340 6.09 6.79 -24.76
N ASN A 341 5.85 6.25 -23.56
CA ASN A 341 4.87 6.77 -22.62
C ASN A 341 5.50 7.45 -21.40
N TYR A 342 6.83 7.53 -21.32
CA TYR A 342 7.59 8.13 -20.20
C TYR A 342 7.24 7.51 -18.84
N LYS A 343 7.00 6.19 -18.81
CA LYS A 343 6.54 5.46 -17.63
C LYS A 343 7.55 4.42 -17.17
N LEU A 344 7.57 4.17 -15.88
CA LEU A 344 8.21 2.98 -15.32
C LEU A 344 7.38 1.76 -15.73
N LYS A 345 8.03 0.68 -16.16
CA LYS A 345 7.37 -0.59 -16.50
C LYS A 345 7.03 -1.39 -15.26
N ALA A 346 5.92 -2.12 -15.31
CA ALA A 346 5.51 -3.06 -14.27
C ALA A 346 6.23 -4.42 -14.41
N ASN A 347 7.56 -4.40 -14.55
CA ASN A 347 8.36 -5.61 -14.73
C ASN A 347 8.85 -6.15 -13.37
N VAL A 348 8.94 -7.47 -13.25
CA VAL A 348 9.61 -8.14 -12.14
C VAL A 348 10.97 -8.63 -12.64
N LEU A 349 12.04 -8.08 -12.09
CA LEU A 349 13.41 -8.42 -12.46
C LEU A 349 14.02 -9.39 -11.45
N THR A 350 14.69 -10.43 -11.92
CA THR A 350 15.49 -11.30 -11.05
C THR A 350 16.95 -10.86 -11.10
N LEU A 351 17.41 -10.26 -10.00
CA LEU A 351 18.78 -9.77 -9.82
C LEU A 351 19.64 -10.89 -9.24
N GLY A 352 20.81 -11.12 -9.81
CA GLY A 352 21.78 -12.09 -9.31
C GLY A 352 22.94 -11.42 -8.57
N ARG A 353 23.44 -12.07 -7.51
CA ARG A 353 24.65 -11.62 -6.79
C ARG A 353 25.86 -11.45 -7.72
N ASN A 354 25.93 -12.22 -8.80
CA ASN A 354 26.97 -12.13 -9.84
C ASN A 354 26.78 -10.98 -10.84
N GLY A 355 25.77 -10.13 -10.65
CA GLY A 355 25.44 -9.02 -11.56
C GLY A 355 24.58 -9.41 -12.75
N SER A 356 23.98 -10.62 -12.77
CA SER A 356 22.99 -10.99 -13.78
C SER A 356 21.63 -10.33 -13.51
N ILE A 357 20.90 -10.02 -14.59
CA ILE A 357 19.49 -9.57 -14.56
C ILE A 357 18.71 -10.43 -15.56
N LYS A 358 17.56 -10.92 -15.13
CA LYS A 358 16.61 -11.67 -15.93
C LYS A 358 15.20 -11.15 -15.74
#